data_6d11304da4bbda6f7b57a83a6b76f892
#
_entry.id   6d11304da4bbda6f7b57a83a6b76f892
#
_cell.length_a   1.000
_cell.length_b   1.000
_cell.length_c   1.000
_cell.angle_alpha   90.00
_cell.angle_beta   90.00
_cell.angle_gamma   90.00
#
_symmetry.space_group_name_H-M   'P 1'
#
loop_
_entity.id
_entity.type
_entity.pdbx_description
1 polymer ?
#
loop_
_entity_poly.entity_id
_entity_poly.type
_entity_poly.pdbx_seq_one_letter_code
_entity_poly.pdbx_strand_id
1 'polypeptide(L)'
;MDYIIPVNLGHGVVNVGDLPIPFDMVLNASALVVLITFVYLKVSWKESIIANREEVFDDKQSLFGKLFGFLILFLLIAPGVISNESATTSIAPLMLWVFLWIGVPVLGLLFGDIYAKFNPLNLFPFSSNKPQSVYFACVLFIGLTWFELVWRKPGNPLNIGVVFILLFISVNLLRYFLKKSLIEVDPLLLLHYLYSKLKLVNSRPYFRSLLDNIGNLARLRGIEYFVLLMIGTVTYDGLRETTFWYEQFGPRINDMGFSTMMFFLMNLATILFYRFACFFAIKIGGSDLELNKVSNLFGHTMLPIAFAYHVTHYLTLLLFESQTFFFRLNDPIGTGLNLFNAQEPSINYFVEPIVIWSVQVGVTLLDNLTVVMFEVIASSLSSTIPTT
;
A
#
# COMPACT_ATOMS: atom_id res chain seq x y z
N MET A 1 -17.60 8.34 32.25
CA MET A 1 -16.22 7.80 32.44
C MET A 1 -15.57 7.93 31.09
N ASP A 2 -14.90 9.06 30.88
CA ASP A 2 -14.27 9.39 29.62
C ASP A 2 -12.98 8.57 29.49
N TYR A 3 -13.04 7.52 28.72
CA TYR A 3 -11.82 6.79 28.35
C TYR A 3 -11.07 7.66 27.32
N ILE A 4 -10.04 8.36 27.81
CA ILE A 4 -9.02 8.95 26.95
C ILE A 4 -8.29 7.78 26.30
N ILE A 5 -8.66 7.45 25.06
CA ILE A 5 -7.92 6.51 24.23
C ILE A 5 -6.57 7.19 23.95
N PRO A 6 -5.43 6.58 24.31
CA PRO A 6 -4.15 7.16 23.95
C PRO A 6 -4.08 7.24 22.43
N VAL A 7 -3.92 8.44 21.90
CA VAL A 7 -3.72 8.71 20.49
C VAL A 7 -2.49 7.93 20.02
N ASN A 8 -2.71 6.79 19.40
CA ASN A 8 -1.66 6.08 18.67
C ASN A 8 -1.39 6.89 17.40
N LEU A 9 -0.23 7.52 17.33
CA LEU A 9 0.21 8.37 16.23
C LEU A 9 0.45 7.62 14.89
N GLY A 10 -0.08 6.42 14.75
CA GLY A 10 -0.13 5.70 13.48
C GLY A 10 -1.35 6.04 12.63
N HIS A 11 -2.44 6.54 13.25
CA HIS A 11 -3.70 6.71 12.54
C HIS A 11 -4.26 8.10 12.83
N GLY A 12 -4.60 8.81 11.75
CA GLY A 12 -5.10 10.18 11.78
C GLY A 12 -6.26 10.34 12.75
N VAL A 13 -6.37 11.53 13.32
CA VAL A 13 -7.40 11.95 14.28
C VAL A 13 -8.79 11.84 13.63
N VAL A 14 -9.33 10.63 13.59
CA VAL A 14 -10.76 10.43 13.37
C VAL A 14 -11.28 9.80 14.66
N ASN A 15 -12.21 10.49 15.32
CA ASN A 15 -12.95 9.91 16.42
C ASN A 15 -13.53 8.57 15.95
N VAL A 16 -13.34 7.53 16.75
CA VAL A 16 -14.07 6.27 16.60
C VAL A 16 -15.55 6.66 16.56
N GLY A 17 -16.12 6.64 15.41
CA GLY A 17 -17.50 7.05 15.16
C GLY A 17 -18.08 6.20 14.05
N ASP A 18 -19.34 5.83 14.22
CA ASP A 18 -20.11 5.17 13.17
C ASP A 18 -20.10 6.03 11.91
N LEU A 19 -20.22 5.38 10.76
CA LEU A 19 -20.31 6.04 9.47
C LEU A 19 -21.38 7.16 9.54
N PRO A 20 -21.11 8.35 8.96
CA PRO A 20 -22.09 9.45 8.95
C PRO A 20 -23.36 9.14 8.13
N ILE A 21 -23.41 7.95 7.53
CA ILE A 21 -24.54 7.43 6.75
C ILE A 21 -24.96 6.08 7.34
N PRO A 22 -26.26 5.77 7.39
CA PRO A 22 -26.76 4.48 7.85
C PRO A 22 -26.10 3.33 7.09
N PHE A 23 -25.66 2.31 7.82
CA PHE A 23 -24.96 1.13 7.27
C PHE A 23 -25.75 0.48 6.11
N ASP A 24 -27.07 0.38 6.24
CA ASP A 24 -27.95 -0.18 5.20
C ASP A 24 -27.87 0.60 3.88
N MET A 25 -27.72 1.93 3.93
CA MET A 25 -27.53 2.74 2.72
C MET A 25 -26.20 2.46 2.05
N VAL A 26 -25.12 2.31 2.83
CA VAL A 26 -23.80 1.96 2.30
C VAL A 26 -23.81 0.57 1.68
N LEU A 27 -24.42 -0.40 2.36
CA LEU A 27 -24.56 -1.78 1.86
C LEU A 27 -25.33 -1.84 0.55
N ASN A 28 -26.50 -1.18 0.50
CA ASN A 28 -27.35 -1.15 -0.69
C ASN A 28 -26.69 -0.41 -1.86
N ALA A 29 -26.02 0.71 -1.61
CA ALA A 29 -25.27 1.46 -2.63
C ALA A 29 -24.11 0.64 -3.19
N SER A 30 -23.35 -0.04 -2.33
CA SER A 30 -22.25 -0.92 -2.76
C SER A 30 -22.75 -2.10 -3.59
N ALA A 31 -23.84 -2.76 -3.16
CA ALA A 31 -24.48 -3.84 -3.91
C ALA A 31 -24.97 -3.38 -5.28
N LEU A 32 -25.60 -2.19 -5.34
CA LEU A 32 -26.08 -1.59 -6.59
C LEU A 32 -24.92 -1.27 -7.55
N VAL A 33 -23.82 -0.71 -7.05
CA VAL A 33 -22.61 -0.42 -7.85
C VAL A 33 -22.05 -1.71 -8.45
N VAL A 34 -21.90 -2.76 -7.64
CA VAL A 34 -21.44 -4.08 -8.11
C VAL A 34 -22.38 -4.61 -9.20
N LEU A 35 -23.69 -4.56 -8.98
CA LEU A 35 -24.68 -5.02 -9.97
C LEU A 35 -24.60 -4.23 -11.29
N ILE A 36 -24.60 -2.90 -11.22
CA ILE A 36 -24.48 -2.02 -12.41
C ILE A 36 -23.19 -2.34 -13.17
N THR A 37 -22.12 -2.56 -12.44
CA THR A 37 -20.82 -2.85 -13.01
C THR A 37 -20.83 -4.18 -13.79
N PHE A 38 -21.39 -5.25 -13.22
CA PHE A 38 -21.55 -6.53 -13.92
C PHE A 38 -22.48 -6.44 -15.14
N VAL A 39 -23.57 -5.69 -15.05
CA VAL A 39 -24.48 -5.46 -16.19
C VAL A 39 -23.77 -4.69 -17.30
N TYR A 40 -23.03 -3.63 -16.95
CA TYR A 40 -22.24 -2.85 -17.91
C TYR A 40 -21.21 -3.72 -18.63
N LEU A 41 -20.52 -4.57 -17.91
CA LEU A 41 -19.55 -5.52 -18.48
C LEU A 41 -20.20 -6.46 -19.48
N LYS A 42 -21.28 -7.11 -19.10
CA LYS A 42 -21.99 -8.05 -19.98
C LYS A 42 -22.44 -7.39 -21.29
N VAL A 43 -22.79 -6.10 -21.24
CA VAL A 43 -23.26 -5.35 -22.41
C VAL A 43 -22.10 -4.78 -23.24
N SER A 44 -21.04 -4.34 -22.59
CA SER A 44 -19.93 -3.63 -23.24
C SER A 44 -18.78 -4.56 -23.68
N TRP A 45 -18.88 -5.85 -23.42
CA TRP A 45 -17.85 -6.84 -23.71
C TRP A 45 -17.51 -6.88 -25.21
N LYS A 46 -16.34 -6.42 -25.54
CA LYS A 46 -15.71 -6.51 -26.87
C LYS A 46 -14.26 -6.96 -26.68
N GLU A 47 -13.65 -7.48 -27.73
CA GLU A 47 -12.32 -8.11 -27.76
C GLU A 47 -11.23 -7.40 -26.93
N SER A 48 -10.34 -8.19 -26.32
CA SER A 48 -9.24 -7.68 -25.48
C SER A 48 -8.16 -6.95 -26.28
N ILE A 49 -7.73 -5.80 -25.80
CA ILE A 49 -6.66 -5.00 -26.37
C ILE A 49 -5.49 -4.98 -25.39
N ILE A 50 -4.73 -6.08 -25.27
CA ILE A 50 -3.53 -6.10 -24.43
C ILE A 50 -2.28 -6.14 -25.33
N ALA A 51 -1.46 -5.12 -25.21
CA ALA A 51 -0.14 -5.09 -25.84
C ALA A 51 0.89 -5.75 -24.92
N ASN A 52 1.47 -6.85 -25.40
CA ASN A 52 2.59 -7.52 -24.72
C ASN A 52 3.88 -6.68 -24.86
N ARG A 53 4.27 -5.97 -23.82
CA ARG A 53 5.58 -5.30 -23.73
C ARG A 53 6.41 -5.90 -22.60
N GLU A 54 7.67 -6.22 -22.89
CA GLU A 54 8.62 -6.56 -21.84
C GLU A 54 8.98 -5.30 -21.05
N GLU A 55 8.79 -5.34 -19.73
CA GLU A 55 9.27 -4.28 -18.85
C GLU A 55 10.70 -4.59 -18.43
N VAL A 56 11.55 -3.58 -18.58
CA VAL A 56 12.93 -3.63 -18.12
C VAL A 56 12.98 -2.91 -16.77
N PHE A 57 13.35 -3.65 -15.72
CA PHE A 57 13.62 -3.07 -14.40
C PHE A 57 15.06 -2.58 -14.38
N ASP A 58 15.23 -1.28 -14.27
CA ASP A 58 16.56 -0.67 -14.15
C ASP A 58 16.78 -0.21 -12.70
N ASP A 59 17.67 -0.91 -11.99
CA ASP A 59 18.04 -0.59 -10.62
C ASP A 59 19.05 0.59 -10.52
N LYS A 60 19.39 1.24 -11.64
CA LYS A 60 20.36 2.32 -11.65
C LYS A 60 19.79 3.62 -11.11
N GLN A 61 20.48 4.18 -10.16
CA GLN A 61 20.19 5.51 -9.63
C GLN A 61 21.31 6.50 -10.03
N SER A 62 20.91 7.75 -10.28
CA SER A 62 21.86 8.85 -10.42
C SER A 62 22.61 9.11 -9.11
N LEU A 63 23.76 9.77 -9.17
CA LEU A 63 24.47 10.19 -7.96
C LEU A 63 23.59 11.04 -7.05
N PHE A 64 22.86 11.99 -7.63
CA PHE A 64 21.88 12.82 -6.88
C PHE A 64 20.81 11.95 -6.19
N GLY A 65 20.26 10.96 -6.91
CA GLY A 65 19.28 10.04 -6.34
C GLY A 65 19.84 9.25 -5.16
N LYS A 66 21.06 8.77 -5.24
CA LYS A 66 21.74 8.06 -4.14
C LYS A 66 21.99 8.97 -2.93
N LEU A 67 22.45 10.20 -3.15
CA LEU A 67 22.65 11.17 -2.07
C LEU A 67 21.34 11.52 -1.38
N PHE A 68 20.27 11.71 -2.15
CA PHE A 68 18.93 11.97 -1.59
C PHE A 68 18.37 10.75 -0.86
N GLY A 69 18.54 9.55 -1.42
CA GLY A 69 18.18 8.29 -0.74
C GLY A 69 18.95 8.08 0.56
N PHE A 70 20.26 8.40 0.56
CA PHE A 70 21.06 8.37 1.78
C PHE A 70 20.56 9.38 2.82
N LEU A 71 20.20 10.60 2.41
CA LEU A 71 19.60 11.60 3.30
C LEU A 71 18.29 11.08 3.93
N ILE A 72 17.40 10.46 3.13
CA ILE A 72 16.17 9.85 3.66
C ILE A 72 16.51 8.76 4.69
N LEU A 73 17.43 7.85 4.35
CA LEU A 73 17.84 6.79 5.27
C LEU A 73 18.42 7.36 6.57
N PHE A 74 19.24 8.41 6.46
CA PHE A 74 19.81 9.13 7.60
C PHE A 74 18.70 9.73 8.48
N LEU A 75 17.69 10.42 7.90
CA LEU A 75 16.58 11.01 8.63
C LEU A 75 15.64 9.97 9.28
N LEU A 76 15.63 8.74 8.77
CA LEU A 76 14.88 7.64 9.38
C LEU A 76 15.61 7.01 10.58
N ILE A 77 16.94 7.01 10.56
CA ILE A 77 17.76 6.30 11.56
C ILE A 77 18.31 7.23 12.63
N ALA A 78 18.89 8.37 12.23
CA ALA A 78 19.64 9.24 13.12
C ALA A 78 18.84 9.81 14.29
N PRO A 79 17.57 10.25 14.13
CA PRO A 79 16.79 10.78 15.25
C PRO A 79 16.62 9.76 16.38
N GLY A 80 16.43 8.49 16.04
CA GLY A 80 16.26 7.44 17.04
C GLY A 80 17.53 7.03 17.77
N VAL A 81 18.69 7.23 17.15
CA VAL A 81 20.01 6.85 17.71
C VAL A 81 20.63 8.01 18.49
N ILE A 82 20.44 9.24 18.01
CA ILE A 82 21.12 10.44 18.53
C ILE A 82 20.31 11.11 19.62
N SER A 83 18.97 11.09 19.50
CA SER A 83 18.09 11.81 20.41
C SER A 83 17.05 10.90 21.07
N ASN A 84 16.47 11.39 22.17
CA ASN A 84 15.32 10.77 22.84
C ASN A 84 14.00 11.46 22.49
N GLU A 85 13.89 11.98 21.27
CA GLU A 85 12.67 12.66 20.81
C GLU A 85 11.43 11.77 20.86
N SER A 86 10.30 12.43 21.03
CA SER A 86 8.99 11.77 20.94
C SER A 86 8.59 11.53 19.48
N ALA A 87 7.59 10.71 19.28
CA ALA A 87 7.00 10.49 17.95
C ALA A 87 6.40 11.77 17.35
N THR A 88 6.01 12.73 18.17
CA THR A 88 5.37 14.00 17.73
C THR A 88 6.37 15.06 17.28
N THR A 89 7.58 15.07 17.83
CA THR A 89 8.62 16.06 17.52
C THR A 89 9.59 15.56 16.45
N SER A 90 9.87 14.27 16.41
CA SER A 90 10.81 13.68 15.47
C SER A 90 10.31 13.67 14.03
N ILE A 91 11.23 13.89 13.08
CA ILE A 91 10.94 13.79 11.64
C ILE A 91 10.79 12.35 11.15
N ALA A 92 11.38 11.34 11.83
CA ALA A 92 11.41 9.97 11.35
C ALA A 92 10.01 9.36 11.13
N PRO A 93 9.03 9.46 12.07
CA PRO A 93 7.67 8.98 11.83
C PRO A 93 6.98 9.67 10.65
N LEU A 94 7.20 10.97 10.50
CA LEU A 94 6.63 11.74 9.40
C LEU A 94 7.20 11.28 8.05
N MET A 95 8.52 11.09 7.98
CA MET A 95 9.18 10.60 6.77
C MET A 95 8.70 9.21 6.38
N LEU A 96 8.52 8.32 7.35
CA LEU A 96 8.09 6.95 7.06
C LEU A 96 6.60 6.90 6.74
N TRP A 97 5.74 7.25 7.70
CA TRP A 97 4.31 6.97 7.62
C TRP A 97 3.53 7.99 6.78
N VAL A 98 4.01 9.23 6.66
CA VAL A 98 3.33 10.24 5.84
C VAL A 98 3.94 10.32 4.45
N PHE A 99 5.26 10.47 4.34
CA PHE A 99 5.84 10.68 3.01
C PHE A 99 6.10 9.37 2.26
N LEU A 100 6.85 8.42 2.83
CA LEU A 100 7.15 7.17 2.11
C LEU A 100 5.94 6.25 1.99
N TRP A 101 5.07 6.20 3.01
CA TRP A 101 3.95 5.30 3.03
C TRP A 101 2.79 5.74 2.14
N ILE A 102 2.44 7.04 2.13
CA ILE A 102 1.31 7.56 1.37
C ILE A 102 1.67 8.69 0.41
N GLY A 103 2.53 9.64 0.79
CA GLY A 103 2.84 10.81 -0.02
C GLY A 103 3.50 10.47 -1.35
N VAL A 104 4.56 9.66 -1.33
CA VAL A 104 5.27 9.22 -2.56
C VAL A 104 4.37 8.33 -3.44
N PRO A 105 3.60 7.35 -2.92
CA PRO A 105 2.59 6.64 -3.71
C PRO A 105 1.61 7.55 -4.43
N VAL A 106 1.04 8.56 -3.75
CA VAL A 106 0.13 9.53 -4.36
C VAL A 106 0.83 10.35 -5.44
N LEU A 107 2.06 10.80 -5.20
CA LEU A 107 2.86 11.45 -6.26
C LEU A 107 3.16 10.52 -7.43
N GLY A 108 3.26 9.23 -7.20
CA GLY A 108 3.44 8.20 -8.23
C GLY A 108 2.31 8.17 -9.25
N LEU A 109 1.08 8.55 -8.87
CA LEU A 109 -0.05 8.69 -9.79
C LEU A 109 0.15 9.81 -10.82
N LEU A 110 0.91 10.83 -10.47
CA LEU A 110 1.17 11.97 -11.35
C LEU A 110 2.46 11.78 -12.15
N PHE A 111 3.52 11.37 -11.49
CA PHE A 111 4.88 11.37 -12.02
C PHE A 111 5.43 9.98 -12.37
N GLY A 112 4.69 8.92 -12.07
CA GLY A 112 5.15 7.52 -12.21
C GLY A 112 6.09 7.11 -11.08
N ASP A 113 6.95 6.11 -11.34
CA ASP A 113 7.85 5.55 -10.30
C ASP A 113 8.99 6.53 -9.97
N ILE A 114 8.68 7.46 -9.08
CA ILE A 114 9.65 8.43 -8.56
C ILE A 114 10.51 7.84 -7.45
N TYR A 115 9.99 6.87 -6.68
CA TYR A 115 10.70 6.24 -5.57
C TYR A 115 11.96 5.52 -6.05
N ALA A 116 11.90 4.82 -7.17
CA ALA A 116 13.06 4.15 -7.75
C ALA A 116 14.26 5.09 -7.97
N LYS A 117 14.00 6.39 -8.20
CA LYS A 117 15.06 7.38 -8.46
C LYS A 117 15.86 7.77 -7.22
N PHE A 118 15.28 7.63 -6.03
CA PHE A 118 15.90 8.02 -4.76
C PHE A 118 15.76 6.96 -3.64
N ASN A 119 15.53 5.71 -4.02
CA ASN A 119 15.31 4.62 -3.08
C ASN A 119 16.43 4.51 -2.03
N PRO A 120 16.13 4.68 -0.72
CA PRO A 120 17.11 4.64 0.35
C PRO A 120 17.74 3.25 0.57
N LEU A 121 17.09 2.19 0.07
CA LEU A 121 17.60 0.81 0.20
C LEU A 121 18.53 0.42 -0.95
N ASN A 122 18.65 1.24 -2.02
CA ASN A 122 19.47 0.99 -3.21
C ASN A 122 20.77 1.82 -3.25
N LEU A 123 21.51 1.87 -2.17
CA LEU A 123 22.76 2.66 -2.13
C LEU A 123 23.96 1.93 -2.76
N PHE A 124 23.91 0.59 -2.78
CA PHE A 124 25.00 -0.23 -3.32
C PHE A 124 24.65 -0.80 -4.70
N PRO A 125 25.59 -0.77 -5.65
CA PRO A 125 25.42 -1.40 -6.95
C PRO A 125 25.61 -2.91 -6.82
N PHE A 126 24.57 -3.69 -7.07
CA PHE A 126 24.65 -5.14 -7.17
C PHE A 126 24.28 -5.60 -8.57
N SER A 127 24.97 -6.63 -9.06
CA SER A 127 24.54 -7.35 -10.25
C SER A 127 23.35 -8.24 -9.89
N SER A 128 22.26 -8.15 -10.63
CA SER A 128 21.05 -8.92 -10.40
C SER A 128 20.64 -9.71 -11.64
N ASN A 129 19.95 -10.83 -11.41
CA ASN A 129 19.26 -11.57 -12.45
C ASN A 129 17.97 -10.85 -12.88
N LYS A 130 17.39 -11.27 -14.01
CA LYS A 130 16.04 -10.81 -14.38
C LYS A 130 15.06 -11.18 -13.26
N PRO A 131 14.15 -10.27 -12.86
CA PRO A 131 13.21 -10.55 -11.78
C PRO A 131 12.24 -11.66 -12.18
N GLN A 132 11.98 -12.58 -11.24
CA GLN A 132 11.10 -13.73 -11.45
C GLN A 132 9.92 -13.77 -10.48
N SER A 133 10.16 -13.39 -9.22
CA SER A 133 9.15 -13.49 -8.17
C SER A 133 9.37 -12.47 -7.07
N VAL A 134 8.27 -11.99 -6.46
CA VAL A 134 8.28 -10.96 -5.42
C VAL A 134 8.01 -11.51 -4.01
N TYR A 135 8.18 -12.81 -3.78
CA TYR A 135 7.88 -13.42 -2.48
C TYR A 135 8.72 -12.85 -1.32
N PHE A 136 9.97 -12.50 -1.55
CA PHE A 136 10.79 -11.85 -0.51
C PHE A 136 10.25 -10.47 -0.16
N ALA A 137 9.83 -9.68 -1.16
CA ALA A 137 9.17 -8.41 -0.90
C ALA A 137 7.85 -8.60 -0.12
N CYS A 138 7.05 -9.67 -0.40
CA CYS A 138 5.86 -9.99 0.38
C CYS A 138 6.19 -10.26 1.86
N VAL A 139 7.24 -11.05 2.14
CA VAL A 139 7.66 -11.36 3.51
C VAL A 139 8.14 -10.10 4.24
N LEU A 140 8.92 -9.26 3.60
CA LEU A 140 9.39 -8.00 4.21
C LEU A 140 8.24 -6.98 4.35
N PHE A 141 7.28 -6.96 3.42
CA PHE A 141 6.09 -6.12 3.49
C PHE A 141 5.21 -6.48 4.69
N ILE A 142 4.91 -7.77 4.89
CA ILE A 142 4.09 -8.18 6.03
C ILE A 142 4.81 -7.94 7.36
N GLY A 143 6.14 -8.01 7.39
CA GLY A 143 6.94 -7.63 8.55
C GLY A 143 6.86 -6.13 8.86
N LEU A 144 6.91 -5.28 7.82
CA LEU A 144 6.81 -3.83 7.96
C LEU A 144 5.40 -3.40 8.40
N THR A 145 4.36 -3.99 7.81
CA THR A 145 2.96 -3.71 8.20
C THR A 145 2.61 -4.28 9.57
N TRP A 146 3.20 -5.42 9.97
CA TRP A 146 3.09 -5.91 11.34
C TRP A 146 3.73 -4.92 12.34
N PHE A 147 4.89 -4.36 12.00
CA PHE A 147 5.51 -3.32 12.83
C PHE A 147 4.61 -2.08 12.94
N GLU A 148 3.98 -1.64 11.84
CA GLU A 148 3.05 -0.52 11.83
C GLU A 148 1.83 -0.78 12.73
N LEU A 149 1.14 -1.91 12.53
CA LEU A 149 -0.21 -2.14 13.02
C LEU A 149 -0.27 -2.88 14.35
N VAL A 150 0.78 -3.64 14.71
CA VAL A 150 0.77 -4.51 15.88
C VAL A 150 1.79 -4.10 16.93
N TRP A 151 2.95 -3.56 16.52
CA TRP A 151 3.97 -3.12 17.47
C TRP A 151 3.46 -1.97 18.34
N ARG A 152 3.82 -1.97 19.63
CA ARG A 152 3.27 -1.02 20.62
C ARG A 152 3.64 0.45 20.37
N LYS A 153 4.74 0.72 19.70
CA LYS A 153 5.28 2.07 19.47
C LYS A 153 5.83 2.21 18.04
N PRO A 154 4.98 2.12 17.00
CA PRO A 154 5.43 2.21 15.61
C PRO A 154 5.92 3.61 15.22
N GLY A 155 5.48 4.66 15.94
CA GLY A 155 5.95 6.04 15.75
C GLY A 155 7.22 6.40 16.54
N ASN A 156 7.75 5.49 17.38
CA ASN A 156 8.96 5.79 18.12
C ASN A 156 10.19 5.84 17.20
N PRO A 157 11.00 6.93 17.21
CA PRO A 157 12.12 7.11 16.28
C PRO A 157 13.17 5.99 16.34
N LEU A 158 13.48 5.49 17.55
CA LEU A 158 14.44 4.40 17.71
C LEU A 158 13.90 3.11 17.08
N ASN A 159 12.63 2.78 17.27
CA ASN A 159 12.04 1.58 16.69
C ASN A 159 12.01 1.68 15.16
N ILE A 160 11.70 2.84 14.60
CA ILE A 160 11.76 3.11 13.16
C ILE A 160 13.19 2.91 12.66
N GLY A 161 14.17 3.51 13.33
CA GLY A 161 15.59 3.37 12.96
C GLY A 161 16.04 1.91 12.95
N VAL A 162 15.70 1.14 13.98
CA VAL A 162 16.01 -0.30 14.06
C VAL A 162 15.37 -1.08 12.92
N VAL A 163 14.09 -0.86 12.66
CA VAL A 163 13.35 -1.55 11.57
C VAL A 163 13.95 -1.22 10.22
N PHE A 164 14.32 0.05 9.97
CA PHE A 164 14.95 0.44 8.71
C PHE A 164 16.38 -0.09 8.54
N ILE A 165 17.15 -0.19 9.61
CA ILE A 165 18.46 -0.88 9.58
C ILE A 165 18.27 -2.35 9.23
N LEU A 166 17.33 -3.04 9.86
CA LEU A 166 17.04 -4.45 9.57
C LEU A 166 16.55 -4.64 8.14
N LEU A 167 15.67 -3.77 7.66
CA LEU A 167 15.17 -3.80 6.29
C LEU A 167 16.30 -3.56 5.28
N PHE A 168 17.14 -2.54 5.52
CA PHE A 168 18.30 -2.22 4.69
C PHE A 168 19.27 -3.40 4.61
N ILE A 169 19.61 -4.00 5.74
CA ILE A 169 20.49 -5.17 5.80
C ILE A 169 19.85 -6.34 5.05
N SER A 170 18.59 -6.65 5.31
CA SER A 170 17.88 -7.79 4.70
C SER A 170 17.83 -7.66 3.17
N VAL A 171 17.43 -6.50 2.65
CA VAL A 171 17.36 -6.23 1.21
C VAL A 171 18.76 -6.40 0.56
N ASN A 172 19.79 -5.82 1.16
CA ASN A 172 21.13 -5.86 0.58
C ASN A 172 21.79 -7.25 0.70
N LEU A 173 21.53 -8.02 1.77
CA LEU A 173 21.97 -9.42 1.88
C LEU A 173 21.29 -10.32 0.84
N LEU A 174 19.98 -10.20 0.65
CA LEU A 174 19.26 -10.96 -0.37
C LEU A 174 19.77 -10.65 -1.79
N ARG A 175 20.07 -9.38 -2.07
CA ARG A 175 20.66 -8.95 -3.34
C ARG A 175 22.07 -9.53 -3.53
N TYR A 176 22.89 -9.47 -2.48
CA TYR A 176 24.27 -9.92 -2.54
C TYR A 176 24.38 -11.46 -2.70
N PHE A 177 23.73 -12.22 -1.82
CA PHE A 177 23.87 -13.68 -1.79
C PHE A 177 23.03 -14.39 -2.83
N LEU A 178 21.78 -13.93 -3.05
CA LEU A 178 20.84 -14.62 -3.94
C LEU A 178 20.75 -13.98 -5.32
N LYS A 179 21.54 -12.93 -5.60
CA LYS A 179 21.55 -12.19 -6.88
C LYS A 179 20.15 -11.72 -7.31
N LYS A 180 19.30 -11.39 -6.31
CA LYS A 180 17.95 -10.91 -6.55
C LYS A 180 17.97 -9.45 -7.05
N SER A 181 17.04 -9.13 -7.96
CA SER A 181 16.81 -7.74 -8.33
C SER A 181 16.12 -6.98 -7.21
N LEU A 182 16.25 -5.66 -7.21
CA LEU A 182 15.71 -4.83 -6.13
C LEU A 182 14.19 -4.99 -5.99
N ILE A 183 13.46 -5.05 -7.10
CA ILE A 183 11.99 -5.21 -7.10
C ILE A 183 11.52 -6.52 -6.47
N GLU A 184 12.36 -7.57 -6.43
CA GLU A 184 12.02 -8.85 -5.83
C GLU A 184 12.11 -8.83 -4.30
N VAL A 185 12.87 -7.89 -3.72
CA VAL A 185 13.24 -7.90 -2.29
C VAL A 185 12.88 -6.62 -1.53
N ASP A 186 12.66 -5.51 -2.21
CA ASP A 186 12.30 -4.25 -1.57
C ASP A 186 10.77 -4.04 -1.56
N PRO A 187 10.12 -4.14 -0.40
CA PRO A 187 8.68 -4.01 -0.30
C PRO A 187 8.18 -2.61 -0.62
N LEU A 188 8.95 -1.56 -0.29
CA LEU A 188 8.56 -0.19 -0.60
C LEU A 188 8.70 0.09 -2.10
N LEU A 189 9.78 -0.36 -2.74
CA LEU A 189 9.91 -0.23 -4.19
C LEU A 189 8.77 -0.92 -4.92
N LEU A 190 8.42 -2.14 -4.50
CA LEU A 190 7.31 -2.87 -5.11
C LEU A 190 5.98 -2.13 -4.93
N LEU A 191 5.70 -1.62 -3.73
CA LEU A 191 4.53 -0.80 -3.44
C LEU A 191 4.43 0.41 -4.38
N HIS A 192 5.49 1.22 -4.46
CA HIS A 192 5.52 2.43 -5.29
C HIS A 192 5.45 2.11 -6.79
N TYR A 193 6.16 1.07 -7.21
CA TYR A 193 6.10 0.57 -8.57
C TYR A 193 4.67 0.18 -8.99
N LEU A 194 3.97 -0.58 -8.15
CA LEU A 194 2.58 -0.98 -8.42
C LEU A 194 1.67 0.25 -8.56
N TYR A 195 1.80 1.24 -7.68
CA TYR A 195 0.99 2.47 -7.77
C TYR A 195 1.34 3.33 -8.98
N SER A 196 2.60 3.33 -9.40
CA SER A 196 3.01 4.02 -10.62
C SER A 196 2.33 3.48 -11.89
N LYS A 197 1.84 2.22 -11.85
CA LYS A 197 1.06 1.62 -12.94
C LYS A 197 -0.35 2.19 -13.07
N LEU A 198 -0.86 2.78 -12.00
CA LEU A 198 -2.14 3.49 -11.97
C LEU A 198 -2.03 4.96 -12.40
N LYS A 199 -0.89 5.37 -12.95
CA LYS A 199 -0.57 6.75 -13.32
C LYS A 199 -1.68 7.40 -14.15
N LEU A 200 -2.16 8.57 -13.67
CA LEU A 200 -3.26 9.32 -14.27
C LEU A 200 -2.85 10.07 -15.56
N VAL A 201 -1.62 10.61 -15.58
CA VAL A 201 -1.11 11.41 -16.69
C VAL A 201 -0.32 10.54 -17.66
N ASN A 202 -0.89 10.24 -18.81
CA ASN A 202 -0.28 9.39 -19.82
C ASN A 202 -0.35 10.06 -21.20
N SER A 203 0.55 9.69 -22.11
CA SER A 203 0.57 10.14 -23.49
C SER A 203 -0.55 9.52 -24.37
N ARG A 204 -1.27 8.54 -23.83
CA ARG A 204 -2.38 7.82 -24.47
C ARG A 204 -3.66 8.00 -23.66
N PRO A 205 -4.86 7.68 -24.20
CA PRO A 205 -6.09 7.66 -23.43
C PRO A 205 -5.93 6.85 -22.14
N TYR A 206 -6.36 7.41 -21.01
CA TYR A 206 -6.09 6.89 -19.67
C TYR A 206 -6.40 5.40 -19.51
N PHE A 207 -7.60 4.98 -19.88
CA PHE A 207 -8.01 3.57 -19.71
C PHE A 207 -7.15 2.58 -20.51
N ARG A 208 -6.79 2.91 -21.73
CA ARG A 208 -5.93 2.05 -22.55
C ARG A 208 -4.53 1.94 -21.97
N SER A 209 -3.99 3.03 -21.46
CA SER A 209 -2.68 3.04 -20.81
C SER A 209 -2.69 2.26 -19.51
N LEU A 210 -3.76 2.38 -18.72
CA LEU A 210 -3.97 1.66 -17.47
C LEU A 210 -3.99 0.14 -17.71
N LEU A 211 -4.77 -0.31 -18.70
CA LEU A 211 -4.87 -1.72 -19.08
C LEU A 211 -3.52 -2.32 -19.52
N ASP A 212 -2.79 -1.60 -20.37
CA ASP A 212 -1.45 -2.02 -20.82
C ASP A 212 -0.47 -2.12 -19.65
N ASN A 213 -0.51 -1.17 -18.72
CA ASN A 213 0.39 -1.12 -17.57
C ASN A 213 0.14 -2.26 -16.57
N ILE A 214 -1.13 -2.52 -16.25
CA ILE A 214 -1.49 -3.54 -15.26
C ILE A 214 -1.39 -4.94 -15.88
N GLY A 215 -1.75 -5.13 -17.12
CA GLY A 215 -1.64 -6.42 -17.81
C GLY A 215 -0.20 -6.98 -17.86
N ASN A 216 0.81 -6.10 -17.83
CA ASN A 216 2.21 -6.52 -17.78
C ASN A 216 2.65 -7.04 -16.39
N LEU A 217 1.93 -6.69 -15.31
CA LEU A 217 2.26 -7.14 -13.94
C LEU A 217 2.09 -8.65 -13.74
N ALA A 218 1.24 -9.31 -14.50
CA ALA A 218 1.00 -10.75 -14.42
C ALA A 218 2.24 -11.63 -14.63
N ARG A 219 3.36 -11.05 -15.10
CA ARG A 219 4.62 -11.78 -15.35
C ARG A 219 5.47 -12.02 -14.11
N LEU A 220 5.29 -11.25 -13.04
CA LEU A 220 6.01 -11.44 -11.79
C LEU A 220 5.22 -12.35 -10.85
N ARG A 221 5.77 -13.54 -10.56
CA ARG A 221 5.14 -14.48 -9.63
C ARG A 221 5.04 -13.88 -8.23
N GLY A 222 3.89 -14.00 -7.61
CA GLY A 222 3.65 -13.52 -6.24
C GLY A 222 3.10 -12.10 -6.15
N ILE A 223 2.88 -11.42 -7.28
CA ILE A 223 2.19 -10.11 -7.28
C ILE A 223 0.81 -10.21 -6.66
N GLU A 224 0.07 -11.28 -6.96
CA GLU A 224 -1.24 -11.54 -6.38
C GLU A 224 -1.19 -11.56 -4.85
N TYR A 225 -0.17 -12.20 -4.27
CA TYR A 225 -0.01 -12.22 -2.81
C TYR A 225 0.34 -10.86 -2.24
N PHE A 226 1.20 -10.09 -2.92
CA PHE A 226 1.54 -8.75 -2.46
C PHE A 226 0.31 -7.83 -2.43
N VAL A 227 -0.49 -7.83 -3.51
CA VAL A 227 -1.73 -7.05 -3.60
C VAL A 227 -2.75 -7.50 -2.55
N LEU A 228 -2.91 -8.82 -2.34
CA LEU A 228 -3.81 -9.34 -1.31
C LEU A 228 -3.34 -9.00 0.11
N LEU A 229 -2.03 -8.97 0.37
CA LEU A 229 -1.47 -8.51 1.63
C LEU A 229 -1.74 -7.01 1.85
N MET A 230 -1.64 -6.19 0.81
CA MET A 230 -2.03 -4.77 0.90
C MET A 230 -3.49 -4.62 1.33
N ILE A 231 -4.41 -5.38 0.72
CA ILE A 231 -5.84 -5.37 1.07
C ILE A 231 -6.04 -5.91 2.50
N GLY A 232 -5.44 -7.05 2.82
CA GLY A 232 -5.61 -7.72 4.11
C GLY A 232 -5.09 -6.90 5.29
N THR A 233 -3.97 -6.17 5.13
CA THR A 233 -3.41 -5.31 6.17
C THR A 233 -4.30 -4.11 6.44
N VAL A 234 -4.79 -3.42 5.40
CA VAL A 234 -5.70 -2.28 5.58
C VAL A 234 -7.07 -2.74 6.09
N THR A 235 -7.54 -3.94 5.68
CA THR A 235 -8.77 -4.53 6.22
C THR A 235 -8.65 -4.81 7.72
N TYR A 236 -7.52 -5.37 8.17
CA TYR A 236 -7.25 -5.57 9.59
C TYR A 236 -7.27 -4.25 10.36
N ASP A 237 -6.59 -3.24 9.82
CA ASP A 237 -6.50 -1.93 10.43
C ASP A 237 -7.87 -1.25 10.55
N GLY A 238 -8.62 -1.16 9.45
CA GLY A 238 -9.97 -0.59 9.46
C GLY A 238 -10.93 -1.35 10.37
N LEU A 239 -10.87 -2.69 10.40
CA LEU A 239 -11.74 -3.50 11.26
C LEU A 239 -11.43 -3.28 12.74
N ARG A 240 -10.16 -3.11 13.09
CA ARG A 240 -9.71 -2.87 14.46
C ARG A 240 -10.25 -1.57 15.05
N GLU A 241 -10.51 -0.56 14.22
CA GLU A 241 -11.04 0.75 14.61
C GLU A 241 -12.57 0.76 14.73
N THR A 242 -13.27 -0.36 14.44
CA THR A 242 -14.72 -0.44 14.53
C THR A 242 -15.24 -0.66 15.96
N THR A 243 -16.45 -0.16 16.25
CA THR A 243 -17.17 -0.44 17.51
C THR A 243 -17.39 -1.94 17.70
N PHE A 244 -17.69 -2.68 16.60
CA PHE A 244 -17.80 -4.13 16.61
C PHE A 244 -16.56 -4.81 17.17
N TRP A 245 -15.37 -4.42 16.71
CA TRP A 245 -14.12 -5.00 17.20
C TRP A 245 -13.88 -4.70 18.67
N TYR A 246 -14.17 -3.47 19.08
CA TYR A 246 -14.02 -3.06 20.47
C TYR A 246 -14.96 -3.84 21.40
N GLU A 247 -16.22 -4.03 21.02
CA GLU A 247 -17.19 -4.79 21.80
C GLU A 247 -16.82 -6.27 21.94
N GLN A 248 -16.29 -6.88 20.86
CA GLN A 248 -15.94 -8.30 20.88
C GLN A 248 -14.58 -8.58 21.55
N PHE A 249 -13.61 -7.71 21.37
CA PHE A 249 -12.21 -7.97 21.71
C PHE A 249 -11.58 -6.88 22.62
N GLY A 250 -12.34 -5.91 23.09
CA GLY A 250 -11.86 -4.74 23.86
C GLY A 250 -10.83 -5.06 24.93
N PRO A 251 -11.04 -6.08 25.82
CA PRO A 251 -10.07 -6.46 26.83
C PRO A 251 -8.73 -6.95 26.30
N ARG A 252 -8.66 -7.38 25.04
CA ARG A 252 -7.48 -7.97 24.38
C ARG A 252 -6.81 -7.03 23.35
N ILE A 253 -7.36 -5.84 23.11
CA ILE A 253 -6.82 -4.89 22.10
C ILE A 253 -5.35 -4.56 22.34
N ASN A 254 -4.95 -4.47 23.61
CA ASN A 254 -3.57 -4.17 24.01
C ASN A 254 -2.68 -5.42 24.15
N ASP A 255 -3.20 -6.62 23.90
CA ASP A 255 -2.40 -7.85 23.88
C ASP A 255 -1.73 -8.00 22.50
N MET A 256 -0.41 -7.84 22.47
CA MET A 256 0.38 -7.96 21.26
C MET A 256 0.32 -9.37 20.65
N GLY A 257 0.21 -10.42 21.48
CA GLY A 257 0.08 -11.79 20.99
C GLY A 257 -1.25 -12.01 20.27
N PHE A 258 -2.35 -11.54 20.87
CA PHE A 258 -3.68 -11.57 20.26
C PHE A 258 -3.72 -10.74 18.97
N SER A 259 -3.21 -9.51 18.98
CA SER A 259 -3.16 -8.63 17.82
C SER A 259 -2.32 -9.23 16.67
N THR A 260 -1.18 -9.87 17.00
CA THR A 260 -0.36 -10.60 16.02
C THR A 260 -1.14 -11.75 15.38
N MET A 261 -1.81 -12.56 16.20
CA MET A 261 -2.63 -13.68 15.71
C MET A 261 -3.73 -13.19 14.76
N MET A 262 -4.46 -12.16 15.15
CA MET A 262 -5.56 -11.60 14.34
C MET A 262 -5.06 -10.94 13.07
N PHE A 263 -3.92 -10.26 13.11
CA PHE A 263 -3.28 -9.67 11.93
C PHE A 263 -2.96 -10.73 10.87
N PHE A 264 -2.30 -11.83 11.27
CA PHE A 264 -1.99 -12.91 10.32
C PHE A 264 -3.23 -13.67 9.88
N LEU A 265 -4.22 -13.86 10.77
CA LEU A 265 -5.48 -14.51 10.43
C LEU A 265 -6.26 -13.71 9.38
N MET A 266 -6.34 -12.38 9.49
CA MET A 266 -7.03 -11.53 8.52
C MET A 266 -6.33 -11.53 7.16
N ASN A 267 -5.00 -11.45 7.14
CA ASN A 267 -4.25 -11.55 5.88
C ASN A 267 -4.43 -12.93 5.21
N LEU A 268 -4.39 -14.00 6.01
CA LEU A 268 -4.65 -15.35 5.50
C LEU A 268 -6.09 -15.49 4.99
N ALA A 269 -7.06 -14.97 5.73
CA ALA A 269 -8.48 -15.00 5.33
C ALA A 269 -8.71 -14.28 3.99
N THR A 270 -8.06 -13.12 3.77
CA THR A 270 -8.12 -12.39 2.50
C THR A 270 -7.58 -13.23 1.35
N ILE A 271 -6.42 -13.87 1.53
CA ILE A 271 -5.83 -14.76 0.52
C ILE A 271 -6.73 -15.96 0.23
N LEU A 272 -7.26 -16.61 1.28
CA LEU A 272 -8.13 -17.77 1.14
C LEU A 272 -9.45 -17.42 0.47
N PHE A 273 -10.06 -16.30 0.83
CA PHE A 273 -11.30 -15.82 0.21
C PHE A 273 -11.12 -15.55 -1.28
N TYR A 274 -10.03 -14.89 -1.68
CA TYR A 274 -9.69 -14.67 -3.08
C TYR A 274 -9.50 -15.99 -3.83
N ARG A 275 -8.72 -16.93 -3.28
CA ARG A 275 -8.49 -18.25 -3.91
C ARG A 275 -9.78 -19.07 -4.01
N PHE A 276 -10.65 -18.97 -3.01
CA PHE A 276 -11.97 -19.58 -3.02
C PHE A 276 -12.83 -19.00 -4.15
N ALA A 277 -12.85 -17.68 -4.32
CA ALA A 277 -13.55 -17.04 -5.44
C ALA A 277 -13.02 -17.52 -6.81
N CYS A 278 -11.70 -17.60 -6.98
CA CYS A 278 -11.08 -18.16 -8.19
C CYS A 278 -11.47 -19.64 -8.42
N PHE A 279 -11.50 -20.45 -7.37
CA PHE A 279 -11.92 -21.87 -7.47
C PHE A 279 -13.38 -21.97 -7.95
N PHE A 280 -14.29 -21.19 -7.40
CA PHE A 280 -15.68 -21.18 -7.84
C PHE A 280 -15.84 -20.66 -9.27
N ALA A 281 -15.08 -19.63 -9.66
CA ALA A 281 -15.08 -19.13 -11.03
C ALA A 281 -14.69 -20.23 -12.04
N ILE A 282 -13.66 -21.03 -11.73
CA ILE A 282 -13.25 -22.18 -12.55
C ILE A 282 -14.39 -23.21 -12.63
N LYS A 283 -15.00 -23.57 -11.50
CA LYS A 283 -16.04 -24.61 -11.44
C LYS A 283 -17.33 -24.19 -12.17
N ILE A 284 -17.78 -22.97 -11.95
CA ILE A 284 -18.99 -22.44 -12.58
C ILE A 284 -18.76 -22.18 -14.08
N GLY A 285 -17.55 -21.71 -14.45
CA GLY A 285 -17.19 -21.47 -15.85
C GLY A 285 -16.89 -22.75 -16.65
N GLY A 286 -16.86 -23.93 -16.03
CA GLY A 286 -16.55 -25.20 -16.70
C GLY A 286 -15.15 -25.25 -17.30
N SER A 287 -14.19 -24.52 -16.71
CA SER A 287 -12.81 -24.41 -17.21
C SER A 287 -11.91 -25.49 -16.60
N ASP A 288 -10.96 -26.02 -17.39
CA ASP A 288 -9.93 -26.95 -16.93
C ASP A 288 -8.64 -26.26 -16.45
N LEU A 289 -8.67 -24.94 -16.28
CA LEU A 289 -7.50 -24.17 -15.85
C LEU A 289 -7.13 -24.49 -14.40
N GLU A 290 -5.83 -24.55 -14.12
CA GLU A 290 -5.31 -24.71 -12.77
C GLU A 290 -5.56 -23.47 -11.90
N LEU A 291 -5.94 -23.69 -10.63
CA LEU A 291 -6.22 -22.61 -9.67
C LEU A 291 -5.06 -21.61 -9.53
N ASN A 292 -3.82 -22.07 -9.51
CA ASN A 292 -2.66 -21.18 -9.39
C ASN A 292 -2.51 -20.28 -10.63
N LYS A 293 -2.81 -20.81 -11.82
CA LYS A 293 -2.77 -20.03 -13.06
C LYS A 293 -3.84 -18.96 -13.07
N VAL A 294 -5.05 -19.29 -12.67
CA VAL A 294 -6.18 -18.36 -12.57
C VAL A 294 -5.93 -17.30 -11.49
N SER A 295 -5.50 -17.72 -10.30
CA SER A 295 -5.17 -16.80 -9.19
C SER A 295 -4.11 -15.76 -9.60
N ASN A 296 -3.02 -16.20 -10.24
CA ASN A 296 -1.98 -15.29 -10.71
C ASN A 296 -2.48 -14.36 -11.83
N LEU A 297 -3.31 -14.89 -12.73
CA LEU A 297 -3.85 -14.12 -13.85
C LEU A 297 -4.77 -12.98 -13.38
N PHE A 298 -5.59 -13.21 -12.36
CA PHE A 298 -6.55 -12.21 -11.86
C PHE A 298 -6.03 -11.38 -10.68
N GLY A 299 -4.99 -11.84 -9.95
CA GLY A 299 -4.54 -11.17 -8.73
C GLY A 299 -4.10 -9.72 -8.92
N HIS A 300 -3.47 -9.40 -10.05
CA HIS A 300 -3.05 -8.04 -10.36
C HIS A 300 -4.23 -7.10 -10.66
N THR A 301 -5.40 -7.63 -11.03
CA THR A 301 -6.61 -6.81 -11.26
C THR A 301 -7.18 -6.23 -9.98
N MET A 302 -6.81 -6.79 -8.82
CA MET A 302 -7.17 -6.27 -7.51
C MET A 302 -6.33 -5.04 -7.08
N LEU A 303 -5.32 -4.67 -7.87
CA LEU A 303 -4.44 -3.54 -7.55
C LEU A 303 -5.17 -2.20 -7.36
N PRO A 304 -6.16 -1.81 -8.19
CA PRO A 304 -6.91 -0.59 -7.95
C PRO A 304 -7.61 -0.59 -6.59
N ILE A 305 -8.23 -1.72 -6.18
CA ILE A 305 -8.86 -1.85 -4.85
C ILE A 305 -7.83 -1.65 -3.74
N ALA A 306 -6.68 -2.34 -3.83
CA ALA A 306 -5.61 -2.20 -2.85
C ALA A 306 -5.14 -0.74 -2.73
N PHE A 307 -5.02 -0.07 -3.87
CA PHE A 307 -4.64 1.35 -3.94
C PHE A 307 -5.68 2.25 -3.28
N ALA A 308 -6.97 2.12 -3.64
CA ALA A 308 -8.02 2.95 -3.08
C ALA A 308 -8.14 2.78 -1.57
N TYR A 309 -8.12 1.54 -1.10
CA TYR A 309 -8.12 1.25 0.33
C TYR A 309 -6.96 1.93 1.06
N HIS A 310 -5.75 1.81 0.52
CA HIS A 310 -4.57 2.42 1.11
C HIS A 310 -4.69 3.96 1.12
N VAL A 311 -4.99 4.57 -0.04
CA VAL A 311 -5.07 6.03 -0.14
C VAL A 311 -6.19 6.58 0.73
N THR A 312 -7.38 6.00 0.69
CA THR A 312 -8.52 6.49 1.48
C THR A 312 -8.28 6.35 2.98
N HIS A 313 -7.63 5.26 3.40
CA HIS A 313 -7.33 5.02 4.80
C HIS A 313 -6.31 6.02 5.36
N TYR A 314 -5.23 6.30 4.61
CA TYR A 314 -4.15 7.19 5.05
C TYR A 314 -4.26 8.64 4.56
N LEU A 315 -5.34 9.02 3.86
CA LEU A 315 -5.53 10.36 3.31
C LEU A 315 -5.51 11.44 4.40
N THR A 316 -6.16 11.20 5.51
CA THR A 316 -6.21 12.14 6.65
C THR A 316 -4.84 12.34 7.27
N LEU A 317 -4.05 11.27 7.38
CA LEU A 317 -2.68 11.33 7.86
C LEU A 317 -1.83 12.22 6.94
N LEU A 318 -1.95 12.04 5.61
CA LEU A 318 -1.25 12.87 4.64
C LEU A 318 -1.67 14.34 4.73
N LEU A 319 -2.98 14.64 4.82
CA LEU A 319 -3.49 16.01 4.80
C LEU A 319 -3.16 16.78 6.08
N PHE A 320 -3.16 16.13 7.22
CA PHE A 320 -3.04 16.81 8.50
C PHE A 320 -1.64 16.73 9.10
N GLU A 321 -1.03 15.55 9.17
CA GLU A 321 0.30 15.39 9.75
C GLU A 321 1.41 16.02 8.90
N SER A 322 1.24 16.09 7.56
CA SER A 322 2.22 16.75 6.69
C SER A 322 2.42 18.23 7.01
N GLN A 323 1.44 18.90 7.64
CA GLN A 323 1.54 20.30 8.06
C GLN A 323 2.66 20.52 9.08
N THR A 324 3.05 19.48 9.83
CA THR A 324 4.15 19.57 10.82
C THR A 324 5.55 19.45 10.19
N PHE A 325 5.65 19.29 8.86
CA PHE A 325 6.92 19.00 8.19
C PHE A 325 8.02 20.01 8.49
N PHE A 326 7.77 21.30 8.29
CA PHE A 326 8.79 22.32 8.51
C PHE A 326 9.16 22.46 9.98
N PHE A 327 8.21 22.24 10.89
CA PHE A 327 8.48 22.21 12.33
C PHE A 327 9.43 21.06 12.69
N ARG A 328 9.14 19.84 12.23
CA ARG A 328 10.01 18.67 12.50
C ARG A 328 11.35 18.75 11.76
N LEU A 329 11.36 19.38 10.57
CA LEU A 329 12.60 19.61 9.82
C LEU A 329 13.48 20.69 10.46
N ASN A 330 12.93 21.52 11.35
CA ASN A 330 13.66 22.55 12.09
C ASN A 330 14.76 21.96 13.00
N ASP A 331 14.49 20.78 13.57
CA ASP A 331 15.48 19.97 14.31
C ASP A 331 15.42 18.50 13.85
N PRO A 332 15.98 18.15 12.67
CA PRO A 332 15.74 16.86 12.03
C PRO A 332 16.38 15.67 12.77
N ILE A 333 17.29 15.92 13.70
CA ILE A 333 17.99 14.90 14.48
C ILE A 333 17.79 15.01 15.99
N GLY A 334 16.97 15.97 16.45
CA GLY A 334 16.62 16.12 17.86
C GLY A 334 17.78 16.60 18.76
N THR A 335 18.64 17.47 18.23
CA THR A 335 19.81 17.97 18.94
C THR A 335 19.66 19.42 19.40
N GLY A 336 18.47 20.01 19.25
CA GLY A 336 18.18 21.39 19.59
C GLY A 336 18.55 22.37 18.46
N LEU A 337 18.72 21.88 17.23
CA LEU A 337 18.91 22.72 16.05
C LEU A 337 17.66 23.57 15.83
N ASN A 338 17.87 24.79 15.36
CA ASN A 338 16.79 25.69 14.99
C ASN A 338 17.07 26.25 13.58
N LEU A 339 16.92 25.38 12.56
CA LEU A 339 17.33 25.68 11.20
C LEU A 339 16.45 26.77 10.54
N PHE A 340 15.18 26.81 10.86
CA PHE A 340 14.19 27.67 10.18
C PHE A 340 13.42 28.57 11.14
N ASN A 341 13.73 28.55 12.43
CA ASN A 341 12.96 29.23 13.48
C ASN A 341 11.45 28.89 13.41
N ALA A 342 11.15 27.63 13.07
CA ALA A 342 9.78 27.18 12.88
C ALA A 342 9.12 26.93 14.24
N GLN A 343 7.93 27.47 14.42
CA GLN A 343 7.08 27.17 15.58
C GLN A 343 6.22 25.93 15.29
N GLU A 344 5.82 25.23 16.35
CA GLU A 344 4.87 24.14 16.22
C GLU A 344 3.55 24.66 15.63
N PRO A 345 3.13 24.16 14.47
CA PRO A 345 1.90 24.63 13.85
C PRO A 345 0.69 24.08 14.60
N SER A 346 -0.36 24.88 14.72
CA SER A 346 -1.69 24.34 14.99
C SER A 346 -2.15 23.59 13.75
N ILE A 347 -2.42 22.29 13.88
CA ILE A 347 -2.94 21.48 12.76
C ILE A 347 -4.28 22.09 12.34
N ASN A 348 -4.37 22.49 11.07
CA ASN A 348 -5.59 23.08 10.52
C ASN A 348 -6.42 21.99 9.84
N TYR A 349 -7.58 21.68 10.41
CA TYR A 349 -8.55 20.74 9.85
C TYR A 349 -9.42 21.47 8.81
N PHE A 350 -8.81 21.87 7.69
CA PHE A 350 -9.43 22.71 6.65
C PHE A 350 -10.44 21.95 5.76
N VAL A 351 -10.57 20.64 5.94
CA VAL A 351 -11.51 19.80 5.19
C VAL A 351 -12.53 19.20 6.15
N GLU A 352 -13.81 19.45 5.89
CA GLU A 352 -14.87 18.86 6.70
C GLU A 352 -14.91 17.33 6.55
N PRO A 353 -15.24 16.57 7.61
CA PRO A 353 -15.31 15.11 7.57
C PRO A 353 -16.17 14.56 6.44
N ILE A 354 -17.29 15.22 6.12
CA ILE A 354 -18.18 14.82 5.03
C ILE A 354 -17.49 14.88 3.66
N VAL A 355 -16.61 15.86 3.43
CA VAL A 355 -15.87 15.98 2.17
C VAL A 355 -14.82 14.88 2.06
N ILE A 356 -14.06 14.62 3.15
CA ILE A 356 -13.09 13.53 3.20
C ILE A 356 -13.78 12.21 2.90
N TRP A 357 -14.89 11.96 3.59
CA TRP A 357 -15.70 10.76 3.40
C TRP A 357 -16.23 10.65 1.97
N SER A 358 -16.74 11.74 1.38
CA SER A 358 -17.22 11.74 -0.01
C SER A 358 -16.10 11.42 -1.01
N VAL A 359 -14.88 11.91 -0.78
CA VAL A 359 -13.70 11.57 -1.59
C VAL A 359 -13.35 10.10 -1.44
N GLN A 360 -13.33 9.58 -0.21
CA GLN A 360 -13.04 8.17 0.07
C GLN A 360 -14.03 7.24 -0.63
N VAL A 361 -15.32 7.52 -0.51
CA VAL A 361 -16.38 6.76 -1.21
C VAL A 361 -16.24 6.89 -2.72
N GLY A 362 -16.02 8.10 -3.24
CA GLY A 362 -15.81 8.34 -4.67
C GLY A 362 -14.65 7.55 -5.24
N VAL A 363 -13.50 7.52 -4.56
CA VAL A 363 -12.32 6.73 -4.96
C VAL A 363 -12.64 5.24 -4.94
N THR A 364 -13.30 4.73 -3.89
CA THR A 364 -13.70 3.32 -3.78
C THR A 364 -14.69 2.91 -4.87
N LEU A 365 -15.62 3.78 -5.26
CA LEU A 365 -16.56 3.53 -6.35
C LEU A 365 -15.88 3.50 -7.72
N LEU A 366 -14.96 4.42 -7.98
CA LEU A 366 -14.15 4.44 -9.21
C LEU A 366 -13.30 3.19 -9.36
N ASP A 367 -12.76 2.68 -8.28
CA ASP A 367 -11.96 1.46 -8.29
C ASP A 367 -12.77 0.21 -8.57
N ASN A 368 -13.96 0.08 -8.02
CA ASN A 368 -14.83 -1.05 -8.36
C ASN A 368 -15.12 -1.08 -9.87
N LEU A 369 -15.31 0.08 -10.51
CA LEU A 369 -15.45 0.16 -11.96
C LEU A 369 -14.20 -0.30 -12.71
N THR A 370 -13.00 0.04 -12.22
CA THR A 370 -11.73 -0.37 -12.86
C THR A 370 -11.47 -1.86 -12.71
N VAL A 371 -11.72 -2.45 -11.53
CA VAL A 371 -11.57 -3.90 -11.29
C VAL A 371 -12.43 -4.72 -12.24
N VAL A 372 -13.67 -4.32 -12.40
CA VAL A 372 -14.59 -5.02 -13.28
C VAL A 372 -14.16 -4.91 -14.76
N MET A 373 -13.63 -3.77 -15.17
CA MET A 373 -13.02 -3.65 -16.51
C MET A 373 -11.82 -4.59 -16.68
N PHE A 374 -11.03 -4.84 -15.61
CA PHE A 374 -9.89 -5.76 -15.63
C PHE A 374 -10.28 -7.22 -15.66
N GLU A 375 -11.31 -7.62 -14.93
CA GLU A 375 -11.83 -9.00 -14.97
C GLU A 375 -12.29 -9.38 -16.38
N VAL A 376 -12.87 -8.43 -17.10
CA VAL A 376 -13.25 -8.60 -18.52
C VAL A 376 -12.04 -8.89 -19.39
N ILE A 377 -10.96 -8.16 -19.18
CA ILE A 377 -9.74 -8.30 -19.98
C ILE A 377 -9.02 -9.60 -19.65
N ALA A 378 -8.95 -9.96 -18.38
CA ALA A 378 -8.31 -11.20 -17.96
C ALA A 378 -9.05 -12.44 -18.47
N SER A 379 -10.39 -12.43 -18.53
CA SER A 379 -11.17 -13.54 -19.08
C SER A 379 -11.03 -13.67 -20.60
N SER A 380 -10.83 -12.55 -21.32
CA SER A 380 -10.55 -12.61 -22.75
C SER A 380 -9.16 -13.15 -23.06
N LEU A 381 -8.17 -12.98 -22.14
CA LEU A 381 -6.85 -13.59 -22.24
C LEU A 381 -6.91 -15.11 -22.10
N SER A 382 -7.82 -15.64 -21.28
CA SER A 382 -8.00 -17.10 -21.13
C SER A 382 -8.53 -17.76 -22.40
N SER A 383 -9.28 -17.04 -23.22
CA SER A 383 -9.81 -17.55 -24.49
C SER A 383 -8.79 -17.57 -25.64
N THR A 384 -7.67 -16.84 -25.49
CA THR A 384 -6.60 -16.75 -26.52
C THR A 384 -5.37 -17.61 -26.22
N ILE A 385 -5.33 -18.32 -25.08
CA ILE A 385 -4.25 -19.27 -24.80
C ILE A 385 -4.58 -20.57 -25.53
N PRO A 386 -3.78 -20.99 -26.55
CA PRO A 386 -3.99 -22.27 -27.21
C PRO A 386 -3.88 -23.38 -26.17
N THR A 387 -4.86 -24.27 -26.14
CA THR A 387 -4.81 -25.54 -25.42
C THR A 387 -3.76 -26.41 -26.09
N THR A 388 -2.49 -26.30 -25.68
CA THR A 388 -1.42 -27.24 -26.02
C THR A 388 -0.80 -27.75 -24.73
#